data_ea7bcbcb35d052d38e850c572fede873
#
_entry.id   ea7bcbcb35d052d38e850c572fede873
#
_cell.length_a   1.000
_cell.length_b   1.000
_cell.length_c   1.000
_cell.angle_alpha   90.00
_cell.angle_beta   90.00
_cell.angle_gamma   90.00
#
_symmetry.space_group_name_H-M   'P 1'
#
loop_
_entity.id
_entity.type
_entity.pdbx_description
1 polymer ?
#
loop_
_entity_poly.entity_id
_entity_poly.type
_entity_poly.pdbx_seq_one_letter_code
_entity_poly.pdbx_strand_id
1 'polypeptide(L)'
;MPVAIQRGYVDQEMETALSSSSETFPTPDGQGRTSYAQLLEECPRDETSGLHLLPLPESAPALPTEEQVQRSLQAVPGAKDGTSLWDLLSSCHFTEEQRRGLLEDVQEGRTTVPQLLASVQRWVQETKLLAQARVMVPGPRGEVPAVWLLDAGIITQETLEALAQGTQSPAQVAEQPAVKACLWGTGCVAGVLLQPSGAKASIAQAVRDGLLPTGLGQRLLEAQVASGFLVDPLNNQRLSVEDAVKVGLVGRELSEQLGQAERAAAGYPDPYSRASLSLWQAMEKGLVPQNEGLPLLQVQLATGGVVDPVHGVHLPQAAACRLGLLDTQTSQVLTAVDKDNKFFFDPSARDQVTYQQLRERCVCDSETGLLLLPLPS
;
A
#
# COMPACT_ATOMS: atom_id res chain seq x y z
N MET A 1 53.54 -26.18 24.84
CA MET A 1 52.40 -26.98 25.31
C MET A 1 52.54 -27.40 26.81
N PRO A 2 53.56 -28.15 27.29
CA PRO A 2 53.60 -28.64 28.66
C PRO A 2 53.50 -27.54 29.76
N VAL A 3 54.10 -26.38 29.54
CA VAL A 3 54.09 -25.26 30.48
C VAL A 3 52.73 -24.54 30.54
N ALA A 4 51.98 -24.51 29.42
CA ALA A 4 50.65 -23.88 29.37
C ALA A 4 49.60 -24.74 30.09
N ILE A 5 49.70 -26.06 29.99
CA ILE A 5 48.87 -27.02 30.72
C ILE A 5 49.17 -26.94 32.20
N GLN A 6 50.47 -26.93 32.58
CA GLN A 6 50.93 -26.89 33.97
C GLN A 6 50.51 -25.58 34.66
N ARG A 7 50.31 -24.49 33.92
CA ARG A 7 49.81 -23.18 34.39
C ARG A 7 48.30 -23.02 34.28
N GLY A 8 47.57 -24.01 33.78
CA GLY A 8 46.10 -23.97 33.62
C GLY A 8 45.59 -23.04 32.55
N TYR A 9 46.42 -22.63 31.61
CA TYR A 9 46.00 -21.80 30.45
C TYR A 9 45.36 -22.61 29.33
N VAL A 10 45.59 -23.93 29.26
CA VAL A 10 45.05 -24.87 28.29
C VAL A 10 44.70 -26.14 29.03
N ASP A 11 43.52 -26.66 28.88
CA ASP A 11 43.11 -27.96 29.42
C ASP A 11 43.49 -29.11 28.45
N GLN A 12 43.29 -30.33 28.90
CA GLN A 12 43.69 -31.54 28.16
C GLN A 12 42.82 -31.79 26.90
N GLU A 13 41.56 -31.30 26.92
CA GLU A 13 40.69 -31.36 25.76
C GLU A 13 41.13 -30.36 24.70
N MET A 14 41.50 -29.15 25.11
CA MET A 14 42.03 -28.12 24.22
C MET A 14 43.41 -28.49 23.65
N GLU A 15 44.28 -29.18 24.43
CA GLU A 15 45.52 -29.75 23.90
C GLU A 15 45.25 -30.78 22.78
N THR A 16 44.28 -31.66 23.01
CA THR A 16 43.90 -32.68 22.01
C THR A 16 43.31 -32.03 20.77
N ALA A 17 42.50 -31.00 20.91
CA ALA A 17 41.93 -30.25 19.80
C ALA A 17 43.01 -29.49 19.00
N LEU A 18 43.95 -28.83 19.67
CA LEU A 18 45.05 -28.11 19.05
C LEU A 18 46.10 -29.02 18.42
N SER A 19 46.21 -30.26 18.91
CA SER A 19 47.14 -31.26 18.39
C SER A 19 46.50 -32.14 17.32
N SER A 20 45.17 -32.13 17.21
CA SER A 20 44.48 -32.89 16.17
C SER A 20 44.71 -32.23 14.80
N SER A 21 45.15 -33.01 13.84
CA SER A 21 45.43 -32.61 12.45
C SER A 21 44.17 -32.29 11.63
N SER A 22 43.02 -32.06 12.28
CA SER A 22 41.73 -31.83 11.61
C SER A 22 41.51 -30.40 11.16
N GLU A 23 42.15 -29.40 11.80
CA GLU A 23 42.10 -28.01 11.33
C GLU A 23 43.25 -27.75 10.36
N THR A 24 42.92 -27.40 9.13
CA THR A 24 43.88 -27.10 8.07
C THR A 24 43.90 -25.61 7.79
N PHE A 25 45.08 -25.06 7.69
CA PHE A 25 45.36 -23.67 7.31
C PHE A 25 45.79 -23.58 5.86
N PRO A 26 45.48 -22.50 5.15
CA PRO A 26 46.00 -22.31 3.80
C PRO A 26 47.52 -22.18 3.84
N THR A 27 48.21 -22.84 2.91
CA THR A 27 49.66 -22.71 2.73
C THR A 27 49.98 -21.29 2.24
N PRO A 28 51.19 -20.71 2.57
CA PRO A 28 51.56 -19.37 2.15
C PRO A 28 51.58 -19.14 0.64
N ASP A 29 51.75 -20.22 -0.15
CA ASP A 29 51.70 -20.20 -1.60
C ASP A 29 50.28 -20.23 -2.18
N GLY A 30 49.26 -20.38 -1.32
CA GLY A 30 47.85 -20.42 -1.73
C GLY A 30 47.40 -21.68 -2.47
N GLN A 31 48.27 -22.68 -2.65
CA GLN A 31 47.96 -23.85 -3.46
C GLN A 31 47.52 -25.07 -2.65
N GLY A 32 47.52 -25.01 -1.33
CA GLY A 32 47.19 -26.18 -0.48
C GLY A 32 46.63 -25.79 0.87
N ARG A 33 46.36 -26.81 1.68
CA ARG A 33 46.00 -26.69 3.09
C ARG A 33 46.90 -27.62 3.91
N THR A 34 47.43 -27.14 5.04
CA THR A 34 48.34 -27.90 5.89
C THR A 34 47.93 -27.74 7.36
N SER A 35 48.41 -28.65 8.22
CA SER A 35 48.14 -28.54 9.64
C SER A 35 49.05 -27.45 10.26
N TYR A 36 48.64 -26.91 11.43
CA TYR A 36 49.43 -25.89 12.12
C TYR A 36 50.86 -26.41 12.46
N ALA A 37 51.00 -27.68 12.85
CA ALA A 37 52.29 -28.28 13.12
C ALA A 37 53.24 -28.32 11.92
N GLN A 38 52.72 -28.67 10.75
CA GLN A 38 53.49 -28.64 9.51
C GLN A 38 53.84 -27.23 9.07
N LEU A 39 52.89 -26.29 9.22
CA LEU A 39 53.11 -24.86 8.93
C LEU A 39 54.24 -24.31 9.79
N LEU A 40 54.29 -24.71 11.09
CA LEU A 40 55.31 -24.26 12.04
C LEU A 40 56.71 -24.86 11.71
N GLU A 41 56.78 -26.11 11.18
CA GLU A 41 58.03 -26.72 10.73
C GLU A 41 58.64 -26.03 9.52
N GLU A 42 57.76 -25.49 8.62
CA GLU A 42 58.18 -24.77 7.43
C GLU A 42 58.58 -23.32 7.71
N CYS A 43 58.26 -22.79 8.89
CA CYS A 43 58.59 -21.41 9.27
C CYS A 43 60.05 -21.29 9.76
N PRO A 44 60.90 -20.47 9.12
CA PRO A 44 62.22 -20.19 9.61
C PRO A 44 62.16 -19.51 10.99
N ARG A 45 63.08 -19.89 11.87
CA ARG A 45 63.24 -19.27 13.20
C ARG A 45 64.15 -18.06 13.10
N ASP A 46 63.64 -16.89 13.45
CA ASP A 46 64.42 -15.69 13.53
C ASP A 46 65.46 -15.81 14.70
N GLU A 47 66.72 -15.66 14.39
CA GLU A 47 67.81 -15.85 15.35
C GLU A 47 67.84 -14.76 16.41
N THR A 48 67.27 -13.60 16.17
CA THR A 48 67.30 -12.43 17.05
C THR A 48 66.18 -12.46 18.07
N SER A 49 64.93 -12.82 17.62
CA SER A 49 63.73 -12.84 18.45
C SER A 49 63.37 -14.25 18.94
N GLY A 50 63.90 -15.28 18.30
CA GLY A 50 63.58 -16.68 18.56
C GLY A 50 62.16 -17.08 18.09
N LEU A 51 61.48 -16.24 17.35
CA LEU A 51 60.14 -16.47 16.84
C LEU A 51 60.19 -17.22 15.48
N HIS A 52 59.16 -18.03 15.23
CA HIS A 52 58.95 -18.62 13.90
C HIS A 52 58.23 -17.62 13.00
N LEU A 53 58.80 -17.29 11.86
CA LEU A 53 58.26 -16.33 10.89
C LEU A 53 57.69 -17.09 9.72
N LEU A 54 56.41 -16.80 9.36
CA LEU A 54 55.79 -17.39 8.20
C LEU A 54 56.39 -16.76 6.90
N PRO A 55 57.00 -17.55 6.02
CA PRO A 55 57.53 -17.02 4.78
C PRO A 55 56.37 -16.61 3.89
N LEU A 56 56.20 -15.32 3.65
CA LEU A 56 55.28 -14.80 2.63
C LEU A 56 55.96 -14.82 1.28
N PRO A 57 55.32 -15.22 0.21
CA PRO A 57 55.90 -15.14 -1.13
C PRO A 57 56.24 -13.68 -1.44
N GLU A 58 57.42 -13.42 -2.03
CA GLU A 58 57.89 -12.08 -2.41
C GLU A 58 56.96 -11.31 -3.36
N SER A 59 56.02 -12.03 -3.96
CA SER A 59 54.91 -11.47 -4.72
C SER A 59 53.58 -11.83 -4.01
N ALA A 60 53.25 -11.16 -2.90
CA ALA A 60 51.84 -11.01 -2.53
C ALA A 60 51.14 -10.45 -3.79
N PRO A 61 50.05 -11.07 -4.29
CA PRO A 61 49.34 -10.50 -5.43
C PRO A 61 49.01 -9.05 -5.09
N ALA A 62 49.50 -8.12 -5.90
CA ALA A 62 49.21 -6.71 -5.70
C ALA A 62 47.70 -6.58 -5.61
N LEU A 63 47.20 -5.89 -4.57
CA LEU A 63 45.78 -5.62 -4.42
C LEU A 63 45.23 -5.12 -5.75
N PRO A 64 44.09 -5.64 -6.24
CA PRO A 64 43.60 -5.24 -7.56
C PRO A 64 43.39 -3.72 -7.58
N THR A 65 43.88 -3.08 -8.63
CA THR A 65 43.64 -1.64 -8.80
C THR A 65 42.16 -1.36 -8.95
N GLU A 66 41.75 -0.14 -8.61
CA GLU A 66 40.35 0.28 -8.72
C GLU A 66 39.80 0.02 -10.13
N GLU A 67 40.59 0.25 -11.19
CA GLU A 67 40.21 -0.05 -12.57
C GLU A 67 39.99 -1.56 -12.82
N GLN A 68 40.78 -2.41 -12.22
CA GLN A 68 40.62 -3.88 -12.36
C GLN A 68 39.36 -4.34 -11.64
N VAL A 69 39.05 -3.82 -10.44
CA VAL A 69 37.81 -4.09 -9.72
C VAL A 69 36.62 -3.60 -10.52
N GLN A 70 36.68 -2.38 -11.05
CA GLN A 70 35.62 -1.84 -11.90
C GLN A 70 35.33 -2.73 -13.10
N ARG A 71 36.34 -3.17 -13.84
CA ARG A 71 36.18 -4.06 -15.00
C ARG A 71 35.59 -5.42 -14.61
N SER A 72 36.00 -5.98 -13.48
CA SER A 72 35.45 -7.23 -12.98
C SER A 72 33.97 -7.10 -12.61
N LEU A 73 33.56 -5.98 -11.99
CA LEU A 73 32.17 -5.70 -11.61
C LEU A 73 31.29 -5.35 -12.83
N GLN A 74 31.86 -4.75 -13.89
CA GLN A 74 31.17 -4.51 -15.16
C GLN A 74 30.85 -5.82 -15.91
N ALA A 75 31.66 -6.84 -15.74
CA ALA A 75 31.45 -8.15 -16.36
C ALA A 75 30.39 -9.01 -15.63
N VAL A 76 29.99 -8.62 -14.41
CA VAL A 76 29.01 -9.37 -13.60
C VAL A 76 27.62 -8.81 -13.84
N PRO A 77 26.63 -9.60 -14.30
CA PRO A 77 25.25 -9.17 -14.43
C PRO A 77 24.67 -8.92 -13.02
N GLY A 78 24.24 -7.68 -12.76
CA GLY A 78 23.70 -7.24 -11.46
C GLY A 78 22.19 -7.45 -11.34
N ALA A 79 21.45 -7.36 -12.46
CA ALA A 79 20.01 -7.49 -12.51
C ALA A 79 19.55 -8.29 -13.74
N LYS A 80 18.26 -8.69 -13.73
CA LYS A 80 17.63 -9.49 -14.81
C LYS A 80 17.51 -8.73 -16.15
N ASP A 81 17.55 -7.42 -16.12
CA ASP A 81 17.46 -6.51 -17.26
C ASP A 81 18.80 -6.31 -17.99
N GLY A 82 19.85 -7.00 -17.54
CA GLY A 82 21.20 -6.88 -18.13
C GLY A 82 22.06 -5.77 -17.53
N THR A 83 21.57 -5.02 -16.54
CA THR A 83 22.33 -4.01 -15.81
C THR A 83 23.51 -4.66 -15.09
N SER A 84 24.74 -4.13 -15.25
CA SER A 84 25.93 -4.67 -14.59
C SER A 84 25.93 -4.37 -13.08
N LEU A 85 26.72 -5.13 -12.31
CA LEU A 85 26.89 -4.86 -10.88
C LEU A 85 27.50 -3.47 -10.64
N TRP A 86 28.37 -3.03 -11.53
CA TRP A 86 28.94 -1.67 -11.49
C TRP A 86 27.88 -0.58 -11.66
N ASP A 87 26.95 -0.75 -12.63
CA ASP A 87 25.87 0.20 -12.87
C ASP A 87 24.91 0.27 -11.69
N LEU A 88 24.62 -0.88 -11.03
CA LEU A 88 23.83 -0.90 -9.80
C LEU A 88 24.51 -0.13 -8.66
N LEU A 89 25.82 -0.30 -8.47
CA LEU A 89 26.58 0.45 -7.47
C LEU A 89 26.68 1.95 -7.79
N SER A 90 26.65 2.31 -9.08
CA SER A 90 26.68 3.70 -9.55
C SER A 90 25.29 4.35 -9.58
N SER A 91 24.23 3.60 -9.27
CA SER A 91 22.87 4.11 -9.27
C SER A 91 22.58 5.01 -8.06
N CYS A 92 21.45 5.72 -8.10
CA CYS A 92 21.00 6.60 -7.02
C CYS A 92 20.68 5.87 -5.69
N HIS A 93 20.74 4.56 -5.66
CA HIS A 93 20.49 3.75 -4.46
C HIS A 93 21.66 3.75 -3.46
N PHE A 94 22.83 4.20 -3.87
CA PHE A 94 24.04 4.24 -3.03
C PHE A 94 24.60 5.66 -2.96
N THR A 95 25.02 6.06 -1.76
CA THR A 95 25.83 7.26 -1.58
C THR A 95 27.26 6.99 -2.04
N GLU A 96 28.01 8.06 -2.33
CA GLU A 96 29.40 7.93 -2.75
C GLU A 96 30.30 7.28 -1.69
N GLU A 97 29.99 7.54 -0.42
CA GLU A 97 30.69 6.93 0.73
C GLU A 97 30.40 5.43 0.84
N GLN A 98 29.13 5.03 0.67
CA GLN A 98 28.74 3.61 0.69
C GLN A 98 29.37 2.84 -0.46
N ARG A 99 29.37 3.42 -1.69
CA ARG A 99 30.01 2.82 -2.85
C ARG A 99 31.50 2.61 -2.61
N ARG A 100 32.21 3.63 -2.12
CA ARG A 100 33.63 3.57 -1.83
C ARG A 100 33.95 2.49 -0.80
N GLY A 101 33.23 2.43 0.31
CA GLY A 101 33.42 1.39 1.32
C GLY A 101 33.24 -0.03 0.80
N LEU A 102 32.22 -0.26 -0.04
CA LEU A 102 32.00 -1.56 -0.68
C LEU A 102 33.12 -1.94 -1.67
N LEU A 103 33.67 -0.98 -2.40
CA LEU A 103 34.81 -1.21 -3.31
C LEU A 103 36.10 -1.49 -2.53
N GLU A 104 36.37 -0.78 -1.45
CA GLU A 104 37.51 -1.03 -0.55
C GLU A 104 37.44 -2.43 0.04
N ASP A 105 36.25 -2.90 0.48
CA ASP A 105 36.05 -4.25 1.01
C ASP A 105 36.34 -5.36 -0.02
N VAL A 106 36.05 -5.09 -1.29
CA VAL A 106 36.41 -6.03 -2.38
C VAL A 106 37.92 -5.97 -2.68
N GLN A 107 38.53 -4.78 -2.71
CA GLN A 107 39.95 -4.61 -2.97
C GLN A 107 40.81 -5.28 -1.90
N GLU A 108 40.41 -5.16 -0.64
CA GLU A 108 41.11 -5.75 0.50
C GLU A 108 40.78 -7.25 0.69
N GLY A 109 39.91 -7.81 -0.15
CA GLY A 109 39.52 -9.23 -0.08
C GLY A 109 38.62 -9.57 1.11
N ARG A 110 38.04 -8.56 1.80
CA ARG A 110 37.08 -8.76 2.90
C ARG A 110 35.75 -9.26 2.39
N THR A 111 35.37 -8.90 1.16
CA THR A 111 34.13 -9.31 0.51
C THR A 111 34.40 -9.89 -0.86
N THR A 112 33.81 -11.05 -1.16
CA THR A 112 33.89 -11.65 -2.50
C THR A 112 32.85 -11.02 -3.43
N VAL A 113 33.11 -11.04 -4.74
CA VAL A 113 32.18 -10.50 -5.77
C VAL A 113 30.77 -11.11 -5.67
N PRO A 114 30.57 -12.42 -5.46
CA PRO A 114 29.22 -12.96 -5.24
C PRO A 114 28.53 -12.45 -3.98
N GLN A 115 29.27 -12.25 -2.88
CA GLN A 115 28.74 -11.67 -1.64
C GLN A 115 28.35 -10.21 -1.84
N LEU A 116 29.19 -9.44 -2.54
CA LEU A 116 28.90 -8.06 -2.90
C LEU A 116 27.62 -8.00 -3.75
N LEU A 117 27.48 -8.85 -4.78
CA LEU A 117 26.29 -8.93 -5.62
C LEU A 117 25.04 -9.17 -4.80
N ALA A 118 25.06 -10.15 -3.90
CA ALA A 118 23.92 -10.47 -3.03
C ALA A 118 23.55 -9.29 -2.10
N SER A 119 24.56 -8.60 -1.55
CA SER A 119 24.36 -7.44 -0.67
C SER A 119 23.77 -6.24 -1.42
N VAL A 120 24.31 -5.96 -2.61
CA VAL A 120 23.84 -4.87 -3.49
C VAL A 120 22.42 -5.12 -3.95
N GLN A 121 22.11 -6.35 -4.40
CA GLN A 121 20.74 -6.70 -4.81
C GLN A 121 19.74 -6.57 -3.66
N ARG A 122 20.09 -7.01 -2.46
CA ARG A 122 19.25 -6.85 -1.26
C ARG A 122 19.02 -5.38 -0.95
N TRP A 123 20.08 -4.58 -0.92
CA TRP A 123 20.00 -3.14 -0.64
C TRP A 123 19.13 -2.38 -1.65
N VAL A 124 19.33 -2.66 -2.95
CA VAL A 124 18.50 -2.06 -4.01
C VAL A 124 17.03 -2.45 -3.83
N GLN A 125 16.76 -3.71 -3.51
CA GLN A 125 15.40 -4.18 -3.27
C GLN A 125 14.77 -3.50 -2.04
N GLU A 126 15.48 -3.42 -0.94
CA GLU A 126 15.02 -2.74 0.29
C GLU A 126 14.77 -1.24 0.04
N THR A 127 15.68 -0.57 -0.67
CA THR A 127 15.53 0.85 -1.01
C THR A 127 14.34 1.10 -1.93
N LYS A 128 14.10 0.22 -2.92
CA LYS A 128 12.91 0.27 -3.77
C LYS A 128 11.63 0.11 -2.97
N LEU A 129 11.58 -0.88 -2.07
CA LEU A 129 10.42 -1.11 -1.21
C LEU A 129 10.15 0.09 -0.29
N LEU A 130 11.19 0.68 0.31
CA LEU A 130 11.05 1.87 1.13
C LEU A 130 10.60 3.10 0.33
N ALA A 131 11.10 3.28 -0.89
CA ALA A 131 10.67 4.34 -1.78
C ALA A 131 9.20 4.17 -2.16
N GLN A 132 8.79 2.96 -2.55
CA GLN A 132 7.40 2.62 -2.87
C GLN A 132 6.46 2.83 -1.68
N ALA A 133 6.88 2.45 -0.47
CA ALA A 133 6.07 2.62 0.75
C ALA A 133 5.82 4.09 1.13
N ARG A 134 6.64 5.02 0.64
CA ARG A 134 6.50 6.47 0.91
C ARG A 134 5.62 7.20 -0.09
N VAL A 135 5.25 6.55 -1.18
CA VAL A 135 4.44 7.20 -2.22
C VAL A 135 2.99 7.27 -1.76
N MET A 136 2.47 8.49 -1.73
CA MET A 136 1.08 8.78 -1.36
C MET A 136 0.35 9.39 -2.55
N VAL A 137 -0.92 9.01 -2.72
CA VAL A 137 -1.82 9.55 -3.75
C VAL A 137 -2.86 10.44 -3.06
N PRO A 138 -3.05 11.70 -3.49
CA PRO A 138 -4.01 12.59 -2.87
C PRO A 138 -5.45 12.12 -3.11
N GLY A 139 -6.23 12.06 -2.03
CA GLY A 139 -7.65 11.69 -2.06
C GLY A 139 -8.52 12.72 -1.33
N PRO A 140 -9.86 12.61 -1.43
CA PRO A 140 -10.79 13.58 -0.86
C PRO A 140 -10.85 13.58 0.68
N ARG A 141 -10.39 12.51 1.31
CA ARG A 141 -10.36 12.32 2.77
C ARG A 141 -8.96 12.26 3.36
N GLY A 142 -7.94 12.47 2.55
CA GLY A 142 -6.54 12.41 2.92
C GLY A 142 -5.69 11.70 1.87
N GLU A 143 -4.44 11.47 2.22
CA GLU A 143 -3.51 10.78 1.34
C GLU A 143 -3.65 9.26 1.48
N VAL A 144 -3.61 8.55 0.35
CA VAL A 144 -3.74 7.09 0.27
C VAL A 144 -2.38 6.50 -0.13
N PRO A 145 -1.84 5.52 0.61
CA PRO A 145 -0.60 4.86 0.23
C PRO A 145 -0.73 4.16 -1.13
N ALA A 146 0.19 4.44 -2.07
CA ALA A 146 0.15 3.83 -3.40
C ALA A 146 0.32 2.29 -3.34
N VAL A 147 1.11 1.78 -2.38
CA VAL A 147 1.24 0.34 -2.12
C VAL A 147 -0.12 -0.29 -1.79
N TRP A 148 -0.94 0.40 -1.00
CA TRP A 148 -2.27 -0.09 -0.66
C TRP A 148 -3.20 -0.13 -1.90
N LEU A 149 -3.11 0.86 -2.80
CA LEU A 149 -3.85 0.83 -4.08
C LEU A 149 -3.41 -0.35 -4.98
N LEU A 150 -2.14 -0.73 -4.93
CA LEU A 150 -1.64 -1.93 -5.60
C LEU A 150 -2.22 -3.20 -4.97
N ASP A 151 -2.19 -3.33 -3.65
CA ASP A 151 -2.75 -4.49 -2.92
C ASP A 151 -4.25 -4.63 -3.17
N ALA A 152 -4.96 -3.51 -3.28
CA ALA A 152 -6.36 -3.48 -3.67
C ALA A 152 -6.58 -3.82 -5.16
N GLY A 153 -5.53 -3.87 -5.99
CA GLY A 153 -5.61 -4.14 -7.43
C GLY A 153 -6.17 -2.98 -8.25
N ILE A 154 -6.07 -1.75 -7.72
CA ILE A 154 -6.54 -0.52 -8.38
C ILE A 154 -5.48 0.01 -9.34
N ILE A 155 -4.20 -0.06 -8.97
CA ILE A 155 -3.06 0.28 -9.80
C ILE A 155 -2.21 -0.97 -10.08
N THR A 156 -1.35 -0.88 -11.08
CA THR A 156 -0.39 -1.94 -11.42
C THR A 156 0.96 -1.70 -10.75
N GLN A 157 1.80 -2.75 -10.71
CA GLN A 157 3.17 -2.65 -10.23
C GLN A 157 3.98 -1.60 -11.04
N GLU A 158 3.76 -1.53 -12.34
CA GLU A 158 4.40 -0.55 -13.23
C GLU A 158 4.05 0.89 -12.84
N THR A 159 2.77 1.14 -12.49
CA THR A 159 2.31 2.45 -12.01
C THR A 159 2.98 2.83 -10.69
N LEU A 160 3.10 1.89 -9.76
CA LEU A 160 3.78 2.12 -8.47
C LEU A 160 5.28 2.42 -8.68
N GLU A 161 5.94 1.71 -9.58
CA GLU A 161 7.34 1.95 -9.92
C GLU A 161 7.54 3.33 -10.60
N ALA A 162 6.64 3.69 -11.52
CA ALA A 162 6.64 5.00 -12.17
C ALA A 162 6.47 6.15 -11.17
N LEU A 163 5.59 5.98 -10.18
CA LEU A 163 5.41 6.91 -9.06
C LEU A 163 6.67 7.01 -8.19
N ALA A 164 7.27 5.87 -7.82
CA ALA A 164 8.47 5.82 -6.98
C ALA A 164 9.69 6.45 -7.68
N GLN A 165 9.77 6.35 -9.01
CA GLN A 165 10.81 6.97 -9.85
C GLN A 165 10.52 8.43 -10.18
N GLY A 166 9.32 8.94 -9.87
CA GLY A 166 8.90 10.30 -10.20
C GLY A 166 8.61 10.55 -11.70
N THR A 167 8.48 9.49 -12.50
CA THR A 167 8.10 9.57 -13.93
C THR A 167 6.61 9.86 -14.12
N GLN A 168 5.77 9.49 -13.13
CA GLN A 168 4.39 9.90 -13.02
C GLN A 168 4.18 10.65 -11.70
N SER A 169 3.39 11.72 -11.72
CA SER A 169 3.03 12.43 -10.49
C SER A 169 1.84 11.75 -9.79
N PRO A 170 1.76 11.78 -8.45
CA PRO A 170 0.61 11.26 -7.71
C PRO A 170 -0.72 11.89 -8.15
N ALA A 171 -0.72 13.17 -8.52
CA ALA A 171 -1.91 13.86 -9.01
C ALA A 171 -2.38 13.31 -10.37
N GLN A 172 -1.45 12.96 -11.28
CA GLN A 172 -1.81 12.33 -12.56
C GLN A 172 -2.40 10.93 -12.36
N VAL A 173 -1.87 10.17 -11.40
CA VAL A 173 -2.41 8.85 -11.06
C VAL A 173 -3.79 8.97 -10.42
N ALA A 174 -4.03 9.95 -9.56
CA ALA A 174 -5.34 10.23 -8.96
C ALA A 174 -6.44 10.52 -10.01
N GLU A 175 -6.09 11.09 -11.17
CA GLU A 175 -7.04 11.37 -12.26
C GLU A 175 -7.28 10.17 -13.18
N GLN A 176 -6.54 9.06 -13.06
CA GLN A 176 -6.83 7.83 -13.82
C GLN A 176 -8.23 7.31 -13.47
N PRO A 177 -9.04 6.87 -14.45
CA PRO A 177 -10.46 6.53 -14.21
C PRO A 177 -10.70 5.52 -13.08
N ALA A 178 -9.86 4.47 -12.99
CA ALA A 178 -9.97 3.46 -11.95
C ALA A 178 -9.61 4.03 -10.56
N VAL A 179 -8.55 4.82 -10.47
CA VAL A 179 -8.11 5.46 -9.23
C VAL A 179 -9.12 6.53 -8.80
N LYS A 180 -9.58 7.35 -9.73
CA LYS A 180 -10.61 8.36 -9.48
C LYS A 180 -11.91 7.74 -8.98
N ALA A 181 -12.37 6.64 -9.58
CA ALA A 181 -13.54 5.91 -9.11
C ALA A 181 -13.33 5.31 -7.70
N CYS A 182 -12.12 4.87 -7.39
CA CYS A 182 -11.76 4.40 -6.05
C CYS A 182 -11.74 5.56 -5.03
N LEU A 183 -11.17 6.69 -5.37
CA LEU A 183 -11.07 7.84 -4.47
C LEU A 183 -12.40 8.57 -4.23
N TRP A 184 -13.21 8.73 -5.28
CA TRP A 184 -14.40 9.59 -5.28
C TRP A 184 -15.72 8.83 -5.40
N GLY A 185 -15.67 7.52 -5.62
CA GLY A 185 -16.84 6.74 -6.03
C GLY A 185 -17.29 7.04 -7.47
N THR A 186 -18.33 6.35 -7.90
CA THR A 186 -18.93 6.50 -9.25
C THR A 186 -20.14 7.42 -9.28
N GLY A 187 -20.38 8.14 -8.20
CA GLY A 187 -21.47 9.10 -8.05
C GLY A 187 -22.75 8.49 -7.45
N CYS A 188 -23.37 9.25 -6.56
CA CYS A 188 -24.70 9.00 -5.98
C CYS A 188 -25.78 9.84 -6.68
N VAL A 189 -27.04 9.61 -6.31
CA VAL A 189 -28.15 10.50 -6.71
C VAL A 189 -27.93 11.85 -6.04
N ALA A 190 -27.49 12.85 -6.82
CA ALA A 190 -27.03 14.15 -6.32
C ALA A 190 -28.14 15.15 -6.02
N GLY A 191 -29.23 15.02 -6.74
CA GLY A 191 -30.37 15.94 -6.67
C GLY A 191 -31.52 15.48 -7.55
N VAL A 192 -32.42 16.39 -7.84
CA VAL A 192 -33.59 16.18 -8.71
C VAL A 192 -33.54 17.08 -9.93
N LEU A 193 -34.12 16.59 -11.03
CA LEU A 193 -34.32 17.32 -12.27
C LEU A 193 -35.83 17.45 -12.54
N LEU A 194 -36.36 18.65 -12.53
CA LEU A 194 -37.78 18.90 -12.79
C LEU A 194 -38.06 18.93 -14.28
N GLN A 195 -38.96 18.09 -14.71
CA GLN A 195 -39.38 18.04 -16.11
C GLN A 195 -40.77 18.66 -16.27
N PRO A 196 -41.05 19.51 -17.34
CA PRO A 196 -40.18 19.79 -18.49
C PRO A 196 -39.24 20.98 -18.29
N SER A 197 -39.26 21.68 -17.13
CA SER A 197 -38.53 22.94 -16.91
C SER A 197 -37.00 22.80 -16.99
N GLY A 198 -36.44 21.60 -16.73
CA GLY A 198 -35.01 21.38 -16.64
C GLY A 198 -34.37 21.99 -15.39
N ALA A 199 -35.16 22.48 -14.43
CA ALA A 199 -34.66 23.08 -13.21
C ALA A 199 -34.04 21.99 -12.30
N LYS A 200 -32.87 22.29 -11.73
CA LYS A 200 -32.14 21.42 -10.81
C LYS A 200 -32.41 21.87 -9.37
N ALA A 201 -32.59 20.93 -8.45
CA ALA A 201 -32.68 21.20 -7.04
C ALA A 201 -31.92 20.16 -6.21
N SER A 202 -31.43 20.57 -5.04
CA SER A 202 -30.89 19.61 -4.07
C SER A 202 -32.02 18.74 -3.51
N ILE A 203 -31.67 17.54 -3.01
CA ILE A 203 -32.66 16.64 -2.40
C ILE A 203 -33.37 17.34 -1.22
N ALA A 204 -32.61 18.04 -0.37
CA ALA A 204 -33.18 18.76 0.76
C ALA A 204 -34.13 19.89 0.32
N GLN A 205 -33.79 20.61 -0.75
CA GLN A 205 -34.69 21.63 -1.32
C GLN A 205 -35.96 21.00 -1.90
N ALA A 206 -35.83 19.92 -2.63
CA ALA A 206 -37.01 19.22 -3.21
C ALA A 206 -37.97 18.68 -2.13
N VAL A 207 -37.44 18.30 -0.96
CA VAL A 207 -38.28 17.94 0.20
C VAL A 207 -38.99 19.17 0.78
N ARG A 208 -38.28 20.28 0.95
CA ARG A 208 -38.87 21.53 1.48
C ARG A 208 -39.98 22.08 0.56
N ASP A 209 -39.78 21.93 -0.74
CA ASP A 209 -40.75 22.38 -1.75
C ASP A 209 -41.90 21.38 -1.97
N GLY A 210 -41.93 20.26 -1.24
CA GLY A 210 -42.96 19.24 -1.36
C GLY A 210 -42.91 18.40 -2.64
N LEU A 211 -41.82 18.51 -3.40
CA LEU A 211 -41.59 17.76 -4.67
C LEU A 211 -41.18 16.30 -4.41
N LEU A 212 -40.53 16.06 -3.28
CA LEU A 212 -40.17 14.73 -2.80
C LEU A 212 -40.83 14.43 -1.45
N PRO A 213 -41.36 13.21 -1.27
CA PRO A 213 -41.79 12.76 0.06
C PRO A 213 -40.63 12.81 1.06
N THR A 214 -40.89 13.28 2.29
CA THR A 214 -39.87 13.47 3.33
C THR A 214 -39.08 12.19 3.59
N GLY A 215 -39.73 11.03 3.71
CA GLY A 215 -39.05 9.76 3.96
C GLY A 215 -38.14 9.32 2.81
N LEU A 216 -38.48 9.59 1.56
CA LEU A 216 -37.62 9.31 0.42
C LEU A 216 -36.42 10.26 0.41
N GLY A 217 -36.67 11.55 0.62
CA GLY A 217 -35.60 12.56 0.67
C GLY A 217 -34.58 12.26 1.76
N GLN A 218 -35.02 11.88 2.96
CA GLN A 218 -34.13 11.46 4.04
C GLN A 218 -33.27 10.26 3.63
N ARG A 219 -33.85 9.20 3.05
CA ARG A 219 -33.09 8.03 2.58
C ARG A 219 -32.09 8.37 1.47
N LEU A 220 -32.42 9.29 0.57
CA LEU A 220 -31.49 9.73 -0.46
C LEU A 220 -30.34 10.58 0.12
N LEU A 221 -30.59 11.39 1.12
CA LEU A 221 -29.54 12.13 1.84
C LEU A 221 -28.65 11.18 2.64
N GLU A 222 -29.21 10.20 3.34
CA GLU A 222 -28.46 9.11 4.00
C GLU A 222 -27.58 8.34 2.98
N ALA A 223 -28.12 8.06 1.78
CA ALA A 223 -27.36 7.42 0.71
C ALA A 223 -26.18 8.27 0.22
N GLN A 224 -26.35 9.58 0.11
CA GLN A 224 -25.27 10.49 -0.25
C GLN A 224 -24.12 10.43 0.78
N VAL A 225 -24.42 10.59 2.07
CA VAL A 225 -23.37 10.59 3.12
C VAL A 225 -22.74 9.22 3.31
N ALA A 226 -23.50 8.15 3.15
CA ALA A 226 -22.97 6.78 3.21
C ALA A 226 -22.05 6.43 2.03
N SER A 227 -22.21 7.11 0.88
CA SER A 227 -21.30 7.03 -0.26
C SER A 227 -20.16 8.05 -0.19
N GLY A 228 -20.12 8.90 0.84
CA GLY A 228 -18.99 9.78 1.07
C GLY A 228 -19.33 11.20 1.45
N PHE A 229 -20.18 11.89 0.69
CA PHE A 229 -20.43 13.32 0.85
C PHE A 229 -21.85 13.67 0.47
N LEU A 230 -22.41 14.70 1.15
CA LEU A 230 -23.58 15.41 0.64
C LEU A 230 -23.20 16.18 -0.61
N VAL A 231 -24.09 16.21 -1.61
CA VAL A 231 -23.86 16.87 -2.88
C VAL A 231 -24.79 18.07 -3.04
N ASP A 232 -24.20 19.22 -3.29
CA ASP A 232 -24.92 20.40 -3.76
C ASP A 232 -24.87 20.43 -5.30
N PRO A 233 -25.98 20.09 -6.00
CA PRO A 233 -25.99 20.02 -7.45
C PRO A 233 -25.97 21.40 -8.13
N LEU A 234 -26.28 22.48 -7.39
CA LEU A 234 -26.29 23.83 -7.95
C LEU A 234 -24.88 24.43 -7.99
N ASN A 235 -24.08 24.19 -6.95
CA ASN A 235 -22.71 24.69 -6.85
C ASN A 235 -21.66 23.61 -7.20
N ASN A 236 -22.08 22.40 -7.55
CA ASN A 236 -21.22 21.24 -7.82
C ASN A 236 -20.22 20.98 -6.67
N GLN A 237 -20.70 21.06 -5.42
CA GLN A 237 -19.88 20.90 -4.23
C GLN A 237 -20.20 19.58 -3.52
N ARG A 238 -19.18 19.01 -2.91
CA ARG A 238 -19.27 17.83 -2.04
C ARG A 238 -18.92 18.26 -0.61
N LEU A 239 -19.83 18.05 0.31
CA LEU A 239 -19.77 18.58 1.66
C LEU A 239 -19.89 17.46 2.70
N SER A 240 -19.21 17.60 3.83
CA SER A 240 -19.51 16.84 5.05
C SER A 240 -20.90 17.24 5.58
N VAL A 241 -21.45 16.43 6.48
CA VAL A 241 -22.74 16.77 7.13
C VAL A 241 -22.61 18.12 7.88
N GLU A 242 -21.50 18.33 8.57
CA GLU A 242 -21.26 19.56 9.32
C GLU A 242 -21.21 20.79 8.42
N ASP A 243 -20.50 20.72 7.30
CA ASP A 243 -20.37 21.85 6.38
C ASP A 243 -21.67 22.10 5.60
N ALA A 244 -22.41 21.03 5.24
CA ALA A 244 -23.72 21.17 4.61
C ALA A 244 -24.75 21.86 5.51
N VAL A 245 -24.69 21.64 6.84
CA VAL A 245 -25.49 22.36 7.81
C VAL A 245 -25.04 23.82 7.92
N LYS A 246 -23.73 24.10 7.92
CA LYS A 246 -23.21 25.50 7.99
C LYS A 246 -23.63 26.33 6.80
N VAL A 247 -23.60 25.76 5.57
CA VAL A 247 -24.01 26.47 4.36
C VAL A 247 -25.54 26.46 4.13
N GLY A 248 -26.30 25.77 4.98
CA GLY A 248 -27.77 25.71 4.89
C GLY A 248 -28.30 24.77 3.80
N LEU A 249 -27.45 23.85 3.25
CA LEU A 249 -27.90 22.84 2.30
C LEU A 249 -28.90 21.89 2.94
N VAL A 250 -28.63 21.46 4.18
CA VAL A 250 -29.53 20.64 5.01
C VAL A 250 -29.84 21.34 6.33
N GLY A 251 -31.02 21.04 6.90
CA GLY A 251 -31.42 21.61 8.19
C GLY A 251 -30.70 20.95 9.37
N ARG A 252 -30.62 21.66 10.49
CA ARG A 252 -29.99 21.16 11.74
C ARG A 252 -30.70 19.93 12.31
N GLU A 253 -31.99 19.80 12.05
CA GLU A 253 -32.82 18.69 12.49
C GLU A 253 -32.40 17.35 11.89
N LEU A 254 -31.75 17.37 10.73
CA LEU A 254 -31.22 16.16 10.05
C LEU A 254 -29.77 15.84 10.44
N SER A 255 -29.10 16.73 11.16
CA SER A 255 -27.65 16.62 11.43
C SER A 255 -27.28 15.35 12.17
N GLU A 256 -28.06 14.96 13.18
CA GLU A 256 -27.79 13.76 13.96
C GLU A 256 -27.99 12.48 13.13
N GLN A 257 -29.13 12.39 12.42
CA GLN A 257 -29.46 11.25 11.57
C GLN A 257 -28.45 11.08 10.43
N LEU A 258 -28.13 12.17 9.72
CA LEU A 258 -27.14 12.13 8.65
C LEU A 258 -25.73 11.86 9.17
N GLY A 259 -25.38 12.37 10.37
CA GLY A 259 -24.10 12.06 11.00
C GLY A 259 -23.96 10.59 11.40
N GLN A 260 -25.06 9.91 11.77
CA GLN A 260 -25.06 8.46 11.97
C GLN A 260 -24.83 7.70 10.64
N ALA A 261 -25.49 8.12 9.57
CA ALA A 261 -25.31 7.53 8.25
C ALA A 261 -23.89 7.83 7.65
N GLU A 262 -23.30 8.99 7.96
CA GLU A 262 -21.96 9.37 7.52
C GLU A 262 -20.89 8.42 8.09
N ARG A 263 -21.14 7.81 9.26
CA ARG A 263 -20.24 6.77 9.81
C ARG A 263 -20.07 5.57 8.89
N ALA A 264 -21.03 5.28 8.03
CA ALA A 264 -20.89 4.22 7.05
C ALA A 264 -19.69 4.46 6.11
N ALA A 265 -19.32 5.71 5.89
CA ALA A 265 -18.16 6.10 5.08
C ALA A 265 -16.96 6.58 5.93
N ALA A 266 -17.20 7.17 7.11
CA ALA A 266 -16.15 7.63 8.01
C ALA A 266 -15.61 6.53 8.93
N GLY A 267 -16.37 5.43 9.10
CA GLY A 267 -16.03 4.30 9.94
C GLY A 267 -16.68 4.31 11.33
N TYR A 268 -16.73 3.12 11.89
CA TYR A 268 -17.24 2.87 13.24
C TYR A 268 -16.07 2.54 14.16
N PRO A 269 -15.96 3.17 15.34
CA PRO A 269 -14.90 2.82 16.29
C PRO A 269 -15.13 1.42 16.85
N ASP A 270 -14.13 0.56 16.76
CA ASP A 270 -14.18 -0.75 17.43
C ASP A 270 -14.02 -0.56 18.93
N PRO A 271 -14.97 -1.00 19.75
CA PRO A 271 -14.92 -0.83 21.21
C PRO A 271 -13.72 -1.55 21.86
N TYR A 272 -13.14 -2.55 21.19
CA TYR A 272 -12.07 -3.38 21.75
C TYR A 272 -10.66 -2.97 21.26
N SER A 273 -10.51 -2.60 20.00
CA SER A 273 -9.20 -2.33 19.39
C SER A 273 -8.95 -0.87 19.03
N ARG A 274 -9.95 0.00 19.14
CA ARG A 274 -9.93 1.40 18.63
C ARG A 274 -9.68 1.52 17.12
N ALA A 275 -9.72 0.42 16.39
CA ALA A 275 -9.64 0.43 14.93
C ALA A 275 -10.92 1.02 14.34
N SER A 276 -10.82 1.57 13.14
CA SER A 276 -11.98 2.01 12.38
C SER A 276 -12.53 0.83 11.57
N LEU A 277 -13.80 0.48 11.79
CA LEU A 277 -14.49 -0.62 11.13
C LEU A 277 -15.28 -0.11 9.92
N SER A 278 -15.30 -0.90 8.84
CA SER A 278 -16.24 -0.67 7.74
C SER A 278 -17.69 -0.90 8.18
N LEU A 279 -18.65 -0.44 7.38
CA LEU A 279 -20.07 -0.66 7.66
C LEU A 279 -20.41 -2.15 7.84
N TRP A 280 -19.91 -3.02 6.95
CA TRP A 280 -20.15 -4.47 7.07
C TRP A 280 -19.52 -5.05 8.33
N GLN A 281 -18.29 -4.71 8.67
CA GLN A 281 -17.64 -5.17 9.90
C GLN A 281 -18.38 -4.70 11.17
N ALA A 282 -18.93 -3.48 11.14
CA ALA A 282 -19.74 -2.96 12.24
C ALA A 282 -21.08 -3.72 12.38
N MET A 283 -21.69 -4.13 11.27
CA MET A 283 -22.89 -4.98 11.26
C MET A 283 -22.59 -6.37 11.81
N GLU A 284 -21.50 -7.01 11.40
CA GLU A 284 -21.05 -8.32 11.90
C GLU A 284 -20.81 -8.31 13.41
N LYS A 285 -20.28 -7.20 13.94
CA LYS A 285 -20.08 -7.02 15.39
C LYS A 285 -21.33 -6.56 16.14
N GLY A 286 -22.45 -6.42 15.46
CA GLY A 286 -23.72 -5.98 16.07
C GLY A 286 -23.74 -4.52 16.50
N LEU A 287 -22.81 -3.69 16.03
CA LEU A 287 -22.79 -2.24 16.32
C LEU A 287 -23.78 -1.47 15.45
N VAL A 288 -24.17 -2.03 14.31
CA VAL A 288 -25.17 -1.48 13.40
C VAL A 288 -26.21 -2.57 13.11
N PRO A 289 -27.51 -2.29 13.32
CA PRO A 289 -28.57 -3.22 12.97
C PRO A 289 -28.61 -3.50 11.46
N GLN A 290 -28.89 -4.74 11.06
CA GLN A 290 -28.92 -5.12 9.65
C GLN A 290 -29.95 -4.33 8.82
N ASN A 291 -31.12 -4.04 9.38
CA ASN A 291 -32.17 -3.26 8.72
C ASN A 291 -31.74 -1.82 8.38
N GLU A 292 -30.78 -1.27 9.11
CA GLU A 292 -30.21 0.05 8.87
C GLU A 292 -28.96 -0.02 7.96
N GLY A 293 -28.10 -1.03 8.18
CA GLY A 293 -26.84 -1.16 7.47
C GLY A 293 -26.96 -1.70 6.05
N LEU A 294 -27.86 -2.66 5.78
CA LEU A 294 -28.00 -3.27 4.46
C LEU A 294 -28.37 -2.25 3.34
N PRO A 295 -29.31 -1.31 3.56
CA PRO A 295 -29.60 -0.26 2.56
C PRO A 295 -28.38 0.62 2.26
N LEU A 296 -27.61 1.00 3.29
CA LEU A 296 -26.42 1.85 3.10
C LEU A 296 -25.28 1.08 2.43
N LEU A 297 -25.13 -0.22 2.75
CA LEU A 297 -24.15 -1.08 2.09
C LEU A 297 -24.49 -1.29 0.60
N GLN A 298 -25.79 -1.44 0.27
CA GLN A 298 -26.26 -1.49 -1.11
C GLN A 298 -25.93 -0.20 -1.86
N VAL A 299 -26.07 0.97 -1.22
CA VAL A 299 -25.65 2.25 -1.77
C VAL A 299 -24.17 2.25 -2.08
N GLN A 300 -23.32 1.84 -1.13
CA GLN A 300 -21.86 1.80 -1.34
C GLN A 300 -21.51 0.92 -2.53
N LEU A 301 -22.06 -0.30 -2.62
CA LEU A 301 -21.83 -1.20 -3.75
C LEU A 301 -22.25 -0.59 -5.10
N ALA A 302 -23.34 0.16 -5.12
CA ALA A 302 -23.82 0.84 -6.32
C ALA A 302 -23.01 2.09 -6.68
N THR A 303 -22.29 2.71 -5.73
CA THR A 303 -21.59 3.99 -5.91
C THR A 303 -20.07 3.87 -5.98
N GLY A 304 -19.55 2.68 -6.27
CA GLY A 304 -18.11 2.47 -6.47
C GLY A 304 -17.53 1.34 -5.64
N GLY A 305 -18.28 0.82 -4.67
CA GLY A 305 -17.87 -0.28 -3.81
C GLY A 305 -17.90 0.06 -2.32
N VAL A 306 -17.52 -0.90 -1.49
CA VAL A 306 -17.47 -0.72 -0.03
C VAL A 306 -16.45 0.34 0.34
N VAL A 307 -16.84 1.25 1.23
CA VAL A 307 -15.91 2.28 1.69
C VAL A 307 -14.99 1.69 2.76
N ASP A 308 -13.68 1.76 2.51
CA ASP A 308 -12.67 1.54 3.53
C ASP A 308 -12.50 2.83 4.35
N PRO A 309 -12.88 2.83 5.63
CA PRO A 309 -12.83 4.04 6.43
C PRO A 309 -11.40 4.44 6.83
N VAL A 310 -10.45 3.51 6.79
CA VAL A 310 -9.05 3.77 7.16
C VAL A 310 -8.35 4.62 6.09
N HIS A 311 -8.58 4.29 4.82
CA HIS A 311 -7.96 4.98 3.69
C HIS A 311 -8.92 5.96 3.00
N GLY A 312 -10.20 5.98 3.39
CA GLY A 312 -11.20 6.90 2.84
C GLY A 312 -11.54 6.66 1.36
N VAL A 313 -11.53 5.41 0.91
CA VAL A 313 -11.66 5.01 -0.49
C VAL A 313 -12.74 3.98 -0.73
N HIS A 314 -13.25 3.93 -1.95
CA HIS A 314 -14.24 2.96 -2.41
C HIS A 314 -13.53 1.74 -3.00
N LEU A 315 -13.82 0.57 -2.46
CA LEU A 315 -13.24 -0.69 -2.93
C LEU A 315 -14.24 -1.46 -3.79
N PRO A 316 -13.87 -1.82 -5.01
CA PRO A 316 -14.65 -2.77 -5.79
C PRO A 316 -14.94 -4.03 -4.98
N GLN A 317 -16.11 -4.64 -5.22
CA GLN A 317 -16.60 -5.82 -4.48
C GLN A 317 -15.52 -6.90 -4.29
N ALA A 318 -14.80 -7.26 -5.36
CA ALA A 318 -13.76 -8.29 -5.30
C ALA A 318 -12.59 -7.92 -4.37
N ALA A 319 -12.18 -6.64 -4.37
CA ALA A 319 -11.13 -6.13 -3.50
C ALA A 319 -11.61 -6.07 -2.04
N ALA A 320 -12.83 -5.61 -1.80
CA ALA A 320 -13.43 -5.56 -0.46
C ALA A 320 -13.55 -6.95 0.18
N CYS A 321 -13.99 -7.97 -0.59
CA CYS A 321 -14.03 -9.35 -0.11
C CYS A 321 -12.63 -9.90 0.21
N ARG A 322 -11.63 -9.64 -0.64
CA ARG A 322 -10.26 -10.09 -0.43
C ARG A 322 -9.63 -9.46 0.82
N LEU A 323 -9.93 -8.19 1.08
CA LEU A 323 -9.42 -7.45 2.23
C LEU A 323 -10.27 -7.60 3.51
N GLY A 324 -11.32 -8.44 3.49
CA GLY A 324 -12.15 -8.72 4.65
C GLY A 324 -13.06 -7.56 5.09
N LEU A 325 -13.37 -6.65 4.18
CA LEU A 325 -14.29 -5.52 4.40
C LEU A 325 -15.73 -5.84 3.98
N LEU A 326 -15.94 -6.99 3.35
CA LEU A 326 -17.22 -7.53 2.94
C LEU A 326 -17.10 -9.05 2.80
N ASP A 327 -18.14 -9.82 3.11
CA ASP A 327 -18.19 -11.23 2.76
C ASP A 327 -18.87 -11.46 1.39
N THR A 328 -18.53 -12.59 0.78
CA THR A 328 -19.03 -12.92 -0.56
C THR A 328 -20.53 -13.20 -0.56
N GLN A 329 -21.06 -13.76 0.51
CA GLN A 329 -22.48 -14.10 0.62
C GLN A 329 -23.35 -12.84 0.70
N THR A 330 -23.05 -11.91 1.60
CA THR A 330 -23.74 -10.63 1.73
C THR A 330 -23.67 -9.84 0.43
N SER A 331 -22.51 -9.86 -0.23
CA SER A 331 -22.32 -9.20 -1.52
C SER A 331 -23.23 -9.75 -2.61
N GLN A 332 -23.33 -11.07 -2.74
CA GLN A 332 -24.21 -11.72 -3.71
C GLN A 332 -25.70 -11.43 -3.43
N VAL A 333 -26.10 -11.49 -2.16
CA VAL A 333 -27.46 -11.17 -1.73
C VAL A 333 -27.84 -9.74 -2.09
N LEU A 334 -26.97 -8.77 -1.82
CA LEU A 334 -27.25 -7.34 -2.07
C LEU A 334 -27.25 -6.96 -3.55
N THR A 335 -26.51 -7.69 -4.38
CA THR A 335 -26.49 -7.45 -5.84
C THR A 335 -27.60 -8.19 -6.58
N ALA A 336 -28.21 -9.20 -5.94
CA ALA A 336 -29.36 -9.87 -6.52
C ALA A 336 -30.58 -8.94 -6.55
N VAL A 337 -31.30 -8.95 -7.68
CA VAL A 337 -32.55 -8.20 -7.82
C VAL A 337 -33.69 -9.04 -7.24
N ASP A 338 -33.81 -9.06 -5.93
CA ASP A 338 -34.89 -9.75 -5.21
C ASP A 338 -35.83 -8.73 -4.51
N LYS A 339 -37.03 -9.16 -4.15
CA LYS A 339 -38.01 -8.30 -3.47
C LYS A 339 -37.49 -7.80 -2.12
N ASP A 340 -36.71 -8.62 -1.42
CA ASP A 340 -36.17 -8.31 -0.11
C ASP A 340 -35.03 -7.28 -0.13
N ASN A 341 -34.50 -6.96 -1.32
CA ASN A 341 -33.38 -6.00 -1.52
C ASN A 341 -33.81 -4.65 -2.11
N LYS A 342 -35.11 -4.40 -2.24
CA LYS A 342 -35.65 -3.16 -2.75
C LYS A 342 -35.89 -2.17 -1.62
N PHE A 343 -34.86 -1.46 -1.24
CA PHE A 343 -34.90 -0.51 -0.11
C PHE A 343 -35.31 0.91 -0.48
N PHE A 344 -35.38 1.24 -1.76
CA PHE A 344 -35.66 2.57 -2.27
C PHE A 344 -36.99 2.60 -3.02
N PHE A 345 -37.57 3.78 -3.11
CA PHE A 345 -38.81 4.02 -3.83
C PHE A 345 -38.55 4.97 -5.01
N ASP A 346 -39.04 4.61 -6.20
CA ASP A 346 -39.01 5.49 -7.36
C ASP A 346 -40.33 6.28 -7.43
N PRO A 347 -40.33 7.59 -7.23
CA PRO A 347 -41.54 8.40 -7.26
C PRO A 347 -42.18 8.47 -8.67
N SER A 348 -41.37 8.34 -9.72
CA SER A 348 -41.86 8.42 -11.09
C SER A 348 -42.58 7.14 -11.54
N ALA A 349 -42.03 5.98 -11.21
CA ALA A 349 -42.63 4.67 -11.52
C ALA A 349 -43.55 4.17 -10.39
N ARG A 350 -43.56 4.77 -9.21
CA ARG A 350 -44.30 4.35 -8.02
C ARG A 350 -44.02 2.90 -7.60
N ASP A 351 -42.76 2.48 -7.72
CA ASP A 351 -42.33 1.11 -7.44
C ASP A 351 -41.14 1.08 -6.45
N GLN A 352 -41.01 -0.03 -5.75
CA GLN A 352 -39.85 -0.34 -4.92
C GLN A 352 -38.71 -0.82 -5.79
N VAL A 353 -37.52 -0.26 -5.60
CA VAL A 353 -36.34 -0.53 -6.42
C VAL A 353 -35.10 -0.69 -5.59
N THR A 354 -34.07 -1.33 -6.14
CA THR A 354 -32.71 -1.27 -5.57
C THR A 354 -32.09 0.10 -5.85
N TYR A 355 -31.06 0.49 -5.07
CA TYR A 355 -30.39 1.77 -5.29
C TYR A 355 -29.72 1.82 -6.70
N GLN A 356 -29.19 0.70 -7.18
CA GLN A 356 -28.63 0.62 -8.51
C GLN A 356 -29.69 0.89 -9.61
N GLN A 357 -30.86 0.29 -9.49
CA GLN A 357 -31.98 0.56 -10.42
C GLN A 357 -32.42 2.03 -10.38
N LEU A 358 -32.44 2.63 -9.17
CA LEU A 358 -32.77 4.05 -9.04
C LEU A 358 -31.74 4.94 -9.73
N ARG A 359 -30.44 4.62 -9.57
CA ARG A 359 -29.35 5.32 -10.28
C ARG A 359 -29.46 5.23 -11.80
N GLU A 360 -29.80 4.06 -12.32
CA GLU A 360 -29.97 3.83 -13.77
C GLU A 360 -31.11 4.65 -14.38
N ARG A 361 -32.09 5.05 -13.57
CA ARG A 361 -33.19 5.93 -13.98
C ARG A 361 -32.84 7.41 -13.88
N CYS A 362 -31.73 7.76 -13.24
CA CYS A 362 -31.26 9.14 -13.14
C CYS A 362 -30.71 9.64 -14.49
N VAL A 363 -30.85 10.93 -14.72
CA VAL A 363 -30.25 11.62 -15.85
C VAL A 363 -28.89 12.18 -15.44
N CYS A 364 -27.88 11.92 -16.26
CA CYS A 364 -26.57 12.52 -16.07
C CYS A 364 -26.60 13.96 -16.57
N ASP A 365 -26.32 14.91 -15.70
CA ASP A 365 -26.19 16.32 -16.05
C ASP A 365 -24.93 16.54 -16.90
N SER A 366 -25.09 17.07 -18.09
CA SER A 366 -23.98 17.24 -19.05
C SER A 366 -22.93 18.27 -18.62
N GLU A 367 -23.28 19.20 -17.75
CA GLU A 367 -22.36 20.25 -17.26
C GLU A 367 -21.52 19.78 -16.08
N THR A 368 -22.14 19.07 -15.14
CA THR A 368 -21.51 18.71 -13.84
C THR A 368 -21.14 17.22 -13.75
N GLY A 369 -21.71 16.38 -14.63
CA GLY A 369 -21.59 14.93 -14.55
C GLY A 369 -22.38 14.29 -13.38
N LEU A 370 -23.20 15.06 -12.67
CA LEU A 370 -23.99 14.60 -11.54
C LEU A 370 -25.21 13.81 -11.99
N LEU A 371 -25.60 12.81 -11.20
CA LEU A 371 -26.81 12.02 -11.43
C LEU A 371 -28.01 12.72 -10.76
N LEU A 372 -29.02 13.11 -11.55
CA LEU A 372 -30.22 13.79 -11.07
C LEU A 372 -31.44 12.89 -11.31
N LEU A 373 -32.27 12.73 -10.28
CA LEU A 373 -33.51 11.97 -10.35
C LEU A 373 -34.59 12.80 -11.09
N PRO A 374 -35.09 12.34 -12.24
CA PRO A 374 -36.13 13.07 -12.95
C PRO A 374 -37.46 13.00 -12.18
N LEU A 375 -38.07 14.15 -11.96
CA LEU A 375 -39.41 14.25 -11.37
C LEU A 375 -40.36 14.95 -12.36
N PRO A 376 -41.57 14.43 -12.52
CA PRO A 376 -42.63 15.18 -13.21
C PRO A 376 -42.97 16.42 -12.38
N SER A 377 -43.15 17.55 -13.06
CA SER A 377 -43.61 18.81 -12.44
C SER A 377 -45.09 18.75 -12.06
#